data_00cfed2df337b65ceeec6595cfdc288a
#
_entry.id   00cfed2df337b65ceeec6595cfdc288a
#
_cell.length_a   1.000
_cell.length_b   1.000
_cell.length_c   1.000
_cell.angle_alpha   90.00
_cell.angle_beta   90.00
_cell.angle_gamma   90.00
#
_symmetry.space_group_name_H-M   'P 1'
#
loop_
_entity.id
_entity.type
_entity.pdbx_description
1 polymer ?
#
loop_
_entity_poly.entity_id
_entity_poly.type
_entity_poly.pdbx_seq_one_letter_code
_entity_poly.pdbx_strand_id
1 'polypeptide(L)'
;MKKFTTLLLLFLSIAALAYSQKQKKEKTHPLDDISLNGLKWRSVGPALTSGRISDIAVNPNNFFEYYVATSSGGVWKTTNSGLHYEPIFDNENSYSTGCVTIDPNNSSVIWIGTGENNNQRSVSYGDGVYKSTDAGKSWSNMGLKSSEHIGKIIVHPKNSNIIYVAAVGPLWSKGGDRGLYKSEDGGKTWNNVLNIDEHTGVSDIVMDPRDPEVLYASTLQRRRHVYTYVGGGPGSGLYKTTDGGNS
;
A
#
# COMPACT_ATOMS: atom_id res chain seq x y z
N MET A 1 -25.62 -65.51 9.17
CA MET A 1 -24.58 -64.48 9.02
C MET A 1 -24.23 -64.17 7.56
N LYS A 2 -23.98 -65.13 6.67
CA LYS A 2 -23.58 -64.86 5.26
C LYS A 2 -24.62 -64.06 4.43
N LYS A 3 -25.94 -64.23 4.66
CA LYS A 3 -27.00 -63.48 3.93
C LYS A 3 -27.09 -62.03 4.34
N PHE A 4 -26.73 -61.69 5.58
CA PHE A 4 -26.80 -60.32 6.11
C PHE A 4 -25.61 -59.47 5.59
N THR A 5 -24.43 -60.07 5.50
CA THR A 5 -23.22 -59.40 4.92
C THR A 5 -23.38 -59.12 3.44
N THR A 6 -24.02 -60.03 2.69
CA THR A 6 -24.29 -59.81 1.24
C THR A 6 -25.27 -58.67 1.00
N LEU A 7 -26.31 -58.56 1.83
CA LEU A 7 -27.30 -57.51 1.73
C LEU A 7 -26.70 -56.11 2.10
N LEU A 8 -25.83 -56.06 3.11
CA LEU A 8 -25.15 -54.84 3.52
C LEU A 8 -24.14 -54.36 2.43
N LEU A 9 -23.45 -55.27 1.78
CA LEU A 9 -22.52 -54.93 0.66
C LEU A 9 -23.31 -54.43 -0.55
N LEU A 10 -24.52 -54.98 -0.82
CA LEU A 10 -25.37 -54.53 -1.92
C LEU A 10 -25.92 -53.13 -1.64
N PHE A 11 -26.30 -52.81 -0.40
CA PHE A 11 -26.76 -51.49 0.00
C PHE A 11 -25.64 -50.43 -0.07
N LEU A 12 -24.43 -50.76 0.34
CA LEU A 12 -23.25 -49.88 0.22
C LEU A 12 -22.86 -49.60 -1.23
N SER A 13 -22.98 -50.61 -2.13
CA SER A 13 -22.68 -50.39 -3.56
C SER A 13 -23.75 -49.54 -4.25
N ILE A 14 -25.03 -49.65 -3.89
CA ILE A 14 -26.12 -48.83 -4.41
C ILE A 14 -25.98 -47.40 -3.88
N ALA A 15 -25.63 -47.21 -2.60
CA ALA A 15 -25.38 -45.90 -2.02
C ALA A 15 -24.16 -45.21 -2.68
N ALA A 16 -23.08 -45.95 -2.98
CA ALA A 16 -21.91 -45.41 -3.68
C ALA A 16 -22.23 -44.99 -5.14
N LEU A 17 -23.07 -45.78 -5.84
CA LEU A 17 -23.54 -45.42 -7.18
C LEU A 17 -24.49 -44.20 -7.16
N ALA A 18 -25.38 -44.09 -6.17
CA ALA A 18 -26.25 -42.95 -6.01
C ALA A 18 -25.47 -41.67 -5.64
N TYR A 19 -24.39 -41.80 -4.87
CA TYR A 19 -23.51 -40.65 -4.53
C TYR A 19 -22.68 -40.19 -5.76
N SER A 20 -22.26 -41.14 -6.60
CA SER A 20 -21.54 -40.84 -7.84
C SER A 20 -22.41 -40.12 -8.89
N GLN A 21 -23.72 -40.40 -8.91
CA GLN A 21 -24.63 -39.74 -9.85
C GLN A 21 -25.08 -38.34 -9.38
N LYS A 22 -24.81 -37.95 -8.13
CA LYS A 22 -25.24 -36.64 -7.57
C LYS A 22 -24.21 -35.54 -7.74
N GLN A 23 -23.09 -35.78 -8.39
CA GLN A 23 -22.29 -34.70 -8.97
C GLN A 23 -23.07 -34.18 -10.19
N LYS A 24 -23.99 -33.25 -9.93
CA LYS A 24 -24.47 -32.33 -10.95
C LYS A 24 -23.22 -31.75 -11.60
N LYS A 25 -22.98 -32.07 -12.89
CA LYS A 25 -22.08 -31.28 -13.71
C LYS A 25 -22.49 -29.82 -13.50
N GLU A 26 -21.69 -29.07 -12.74
CA GLU A 26 -21.80 -27.61 -12.75
C GLU A 26 -21.83 -27.22 -14.22
N LYS A 27 -22.78 -26.40 -14.62
CA LYS A 27 -22.80 -25.87 -15.96
C LYS A 27 -21.53 -25.02 -16.06
N THR A 28 -20.53 -25.57 -16.72
CA THR A 28 -19.31 -24.84 -17.04
C THR A 28 -19.73 -23.62 -17.86
N HIS A 29 -19.23 -22.46 -17.49
CA HIS A 29 -19.48 -21.25 -18.27
C HIS A 29 -18.96 -21.47 -19.67
N PRO A 30 -19.62 -21.01 -20.76
CA PRO A 30 -19.17 -21.20 -22.13
C PRO A 30 -17.73 -20.79 -22.41
N LEU A 31 -17.14 -19.97 -21.52
CA LEU A 31 -15.75 -19.53 -21.61
C LEU A 31 -14.75 -20.42 -20.87
N ASP A 32 -15.21 -21.39 -20.06
CA ASP A 32 -14.32 -22.25 -19.26
C ASP A 32 -13.50 -23.20 -20.13
N ASP A 33 -14.00 -23.55 -21.31
CA ASP A 33 -13.32 -24.41 -22.28
C ASP A 33 -12.43 -23.63 -23.26
N ILE A 34 -12.40 -22.28 -23.15
CA ILE A 34 -11.61 -21.45 -24.04
C ILE A 34 -10.23 -21.22 -23.43
N SER A 35 -9.20 -21.73 -24.11
CA SER A 35 -7.82 -21.45 -23.73
C SER A 35 -7.47 -19.98 -24.06
N LEU A 36 -7.25 -19.18 -23.04
CA LEU A 36 -6.79 -17.79 -23.17
C LEU A 36 -5.26 -17.68 -23.18
N ASN A 37 -4.53 -18.80 -23.25
CA ASN A 37 -3.06 -18.81 -23.21
C ASN A 37 -2.39 -18.02 -24.36
N GLY A 38 -3.12 -17.73 -25.43
CA GLY A 38 -2.66 -16.86 -26.52
C GLY A 38 -2.82 -15.36 -26.24
N LEU A 39 -3.62 -15.00 -25.23
CA LEU A 39 -3.81 -13.62 -24.83
C LEU A 39 -2.71 -13.25 -23.81
N LYS A 40 -1.80 -12.40 -24.22
CA LYS A 40 -0.78 -11.84 -23.34
C LYS A 40 -1.10 -10.38 -23.11
N TRP A 41 -1.22 -10.01 -21.84
CA TRP A 41 -1.26 -8.61 -21.45
C TRP A 41 0.09 -7.98 -21.76
N ARG A 42 0.10 -6.83 -22.39
CA ARG A 42 1.28 -5.98 -22.51
C ARG A 42 0.97 -4.64 -21.88
N SER A 43 1.92 -4.09 -21.16
CA SER A 43 1.83 -2.69 -20.76
C SER A 43 1.83 -1.82 -22.00
N VAL A 44 0.88 -0.92 -22.09
CA VAL A 44 0.82 0.10 -23.16
C VAL A 44 1.34 1.45 -22.67
N GLY A 45 1.97 1.43 -21.48
CA GLY A 45 2.41 2.63 -20.76
C GLY A 45 1.23 3.35 -20.11
N PRO A 46 1.47 4.45 -19.41
CA PRO A 46 0.41 5.27 -18.89
C PRO A 46 -0.37 5.86 -20.07
N ALA A 47 -1.49 5.21 -20.40
CA ALA A 47 -2.39 5.67 -21.46
C ALA A 47 -3.12 6.97 -21.08
N LEU A 48 -3.04 7.35 -19.82
CA LEU A 48 -3.67 8.55 -19.28
C LEU A 48 -2.64 9.37 -18.51
N THR A 49 -2.36 10.56 -19.00
CA THR A 49 -1.46 11.54 -18.38
C THR A 49 -2.17 12.41 -17.33
N SER A 50 -3.18 11.89 -16.68
CA SER A 50 -4.03 12.65 -15.74
C SER A 50 -3.71 12.34 -14.29
N GLY A 51 -2.46 12.37 -13.90
CA GLY A 51 -2.05 12.23 -12.50
C GLY A 51 -1.59 13.59 -11.94
N ARG A 52 -1.96 13.88 -10.69
CA ARG A 52 -1.29 14.92 -9.93
C ARG A 52 0.06 14.39 -9.45
N ILE A 53 1.07 15.22 -9.41
CA ILE A 53 2.30 14.89 -8.70
C ILE A 53 1.98 14.92 -7.21
N SER A 54 2.18 13.79 -6.53
CA SER A 54 1.97 13.67 -5.09
C SER A 54 3.23 13.97 -4.30
N ASP A 55 4.39 13.57 -4.79
CA ASP A 55 5.67 13.83 -4.12
C ASP A 55 6.85 13.72 -5.10
N ILE A 56 7.99 14.30 -4.73
CA ILE A 56 9.25 14.23 -5.47
C ILE A 56 10.38 13.97 -4.49
N ALA A 57 11.19 12.95 -4.75
CA ALA A 57 12.40 12.64 -3.98
C ALA A 57 13.64 12.81 -4.86
N VAL A 58 14.51 13.74 -4.49
CA VAL A 58 15.77 14.00 -5.20
C VAL A 58 16.89 13.23 -4.51
N ASN A 59 17.73 12.54 -5.29
CA ASN A 59 18.89 11.86 -4.76
C ASN A 59 19.91 12.89 -4.22
N PRO A 60 20.22 12.88 -2.92
CA PRO A 60 21.11 13.87 -2.32
C PRO A 60 22.54 13.78 -2.82
N ASN A 61 22.95 12.64 -3.37
CA ASN A 61 24.28 12.40 -3.91
C ASN A 61 24.38 12.66 -5.43
N ASN A 62 23.23 12.80 -6.10
CA ASN A 62 23.16 13.04 -7.55
C ASN A 62 21.88 13.79 -7.92
N PHE A 63 21.89 15.10 -7.98
CA PHE A 63 20.73 15.93 -8.29
C PHE A 63 20.14 15.73 -9.71
N PHE A 64 20.83 15.03 -10.59
CA PHE A 64 20.29 14.63 -11.90
C PHE A 64 19.34 13.43 -11.79
N GLU A 65 19.36 12.71 -10.67
CA GLU A 65 18.49 11.57 -10.38
C GLU A 65 17.43 11.97 -9.37
N TYR A 66 16.17 11.77 -9.73
CA TYR A 66 15.04 11.93 -8.82
C TYR A 66 13.87 11.06 -9.23
N TYR A 67 12.96 10.90 -8.28
CA TYR A 67 11.77 10.08 -8.39
C TYR A 67 10.54 10.97 -8.26
N VAL A 68 9.54 10.74 -9.12
CA VAL A 68 8.27 11.48 -9.13
C VAL A 68 7.15 10.49 -8.85
N ALA A 69 6.50 10.63 -7.71
CA ALA A 69 5.30 9.89 -7.36
C ALA A 69 4.07 10.62 -7.90
N THR A 70 3.17 9.86 -8.53
CA THR A 70 1.95 10.41 -9.11
C THR A 70 0.73 9.78 -8.47
N SER A 71 -0.30 10.58 -8.22
CA SER A 71 -1.55 10.11 -7.62
C SER A 71 -2.28 9.05 -8.44
N SER A 72 -2.03 9.03 -9.75
CA SER A 72 -2.60 8.03 -10.68
C SER A 72 -1.62 7.83 -11.84
N GLY A 73 -0.69 6.90 -11.72
CA GLY A 73 0.31 6.63 -12.76
C GLY A 73 1.65 6.15 -12.21
N GLY A 74 1.65 5.63 -10.98
CA GLY A 74 2.81 5.01 -10.36
C GLY A 74 3.95 5.99 -10.05
N VAL A 75 5.16 5.51 -10.14
CA VAL A 75 6.38 6.27 -9.86
C VAL A 75 7.30 6.28 -11.07
N TRP A 76 7.82 7.45 -11.36
CA TRP A 76 8.70 7.71 -12.49
C TRP A 76 10.09 8.09 -11.99
N LYS A 77 11.11 7.53 -12.61
CA LYS A 77 12.51 7.81 -12.33
C LYS A 77 13.14 8.57 -13.48
N THR A 78 13.94 9.60 -13.18
CA THR A 78 14.87 10.21 -14.12
C THR A 78 16.29 10.15 -13.59
N THR A 79 17.28 10.05 -14.47
CA THR A 79 18.71 10.09 -14.16
C THR A 79 19.43 11.23 -14.90
N ASN A 80 18.67 12.08 -15.60
CA ASN A 80 19.19 13.13 -16.46
C ASN A 80 18.36 14.43 -16.36
N SER A 81 17.95 14.79 -15.14
CA SER A 81 17.20 16.03 -14.83
C SER A 81 15.85 16.15 -15.56
N GLY A 82 15.20 15.03 -15.84
CA GLY A 82 13.87 15.04 -16.44
C GLY A 82 13.85 15.08 -17.97
N LEU A 83 15.01 14.91 -18.63
CA LEU A 83 15.03 14.75 -20.09
C LEU A 83 14.41 13.43 -20.54
N HIS A 84 14.50 12.41 -19.67
CA HIS A 84 13.86 11.11 -19.86
C HIS A 84 13.34 10.59 -18.53
N TYR A 85 12.18 9.94 -18.57
CA TYR A 85 11.57 9.27 -17.42
C TYR A 85 11.30 7.81 -17.73
N GLU A 86 11.59 6.94 -16.76
CA GLU A 86 11.28 5.53 -16.80
C GLU A 86 10.20 5.22 -15.75
N PRO A 87 9.10 4.53 -16.09
CA PRO A 87 8.17 4.02 -15.10
C PRO A 87 8.81 2.86 -14.35
N ILE A 88 8.81 2.91 -13.04
CA ILE A 88 9.50 1.92 -12.20
C ILE A 88 8.56 1.17 -11.24
N PHE A 89 7.25 1.45 -11.29
CA PHE A 89 6.28 0.91 -10.36
C PHE A 89 5.05 0.26 -11.04
N ASP A 90 5.09 0.07 -12.36
CA ASP A 90 3.95 -0.37 -13.18
C ASP A 90 3.52 -1.83 -12.93
N ASN A 91 4.40 -2.65 -12.36
CA ASN A 91 4.14 -4.07 -12.11
C ASN A 91 3.60 -4.35 -10.70
N GLU A 92 3.42 -3.31 -9.89
CA GLU A 92 2.93 -3.44 -8.53
C GLU A 92 1.39 -3.35 -8.47
N ASN A 93 0.82 -3.76 -7.33
CA ASN A 93 -0.63 -3.87 -7.19
C ASN A 93 -1.36 -2.52 -7.14
N SER A 94 -0.65 -1.43 -6.88
CA SER A 94 -1.22 -0.09 -6.82
C SER A 94 -0.54 0.83 -7.82
N TYR A 95 -1.34 1.53 -8.62
CA TYR A 95 -0.88 2.63 -9.48
C TYR A 95 -0.99 4.00 -8.81
N SER A 96 -1.66 4.05 -7.64
CA SER A 96 -1.85 5.29 -6.87
C SER A 96 -0.77 5.42 -5.81
N THR A 97 -0.10 6.56 -5.77
CA THR A 97 0.97 6.83 -4.82
C THR A 97 0.74 8.14 -4.07
N GLY A 98 1.03 8.14 -2.78
CA GLY A 98 0.92 9.30 -1.89
C GLY A 98 2.25 10.00 -1.64
N CYS A 99 3.34 9.24 -1.52
CA CYS A 99 4.67 9.78 -1.28
C CYS A 99 5.77 8.86 -1.81
N VAL A 100 6.96 9.43 -1.98
CA VAL A 100 8.21 8.72 -2.31
C VAL A 100 9.35 9.28 -1.46
N THR A 101 10.21 8.40 -0.95
CA THR A 101 11.36 8.80 -0.11
C THR A 101 12.59 7.99 -0.46
N ILE A 102 13.72 8.65 -0.61
CA ILE A 102 15.04 8.03 -0.73
C ILE A 102 15.63 7.89 0.67
N ASP A 103 16.18 6.75 0.99
CA ASP A 103 16.93 6.56 2.23
C ASP A 103 18.17 7.47 2.23
N PRO A 104 18.32 8.40 3.18
CA PRO A 104 19.47 9.31 3.21
C PRO A 104 20.81 8.61 3.44
N ASN A 105 20.79 7.38 3.97
CA ASN A 105 21.98 6.60 4.25
C ASN A 105 22.38 5.70 3.07
N ASN A 106 21.45 5.42 2.15
CA ASN A 106 21.66 4.58 0.97
C ASN A 106 20.71 4.97 -0.16
N SER A 107 21.19 5.70 -1.15
CA SER A 107 20.38 6.19 -2.27
C SER A 107 19.82 5.10 -3.19
N SER A 108 20.25 3.84 -3.03
CA SER A 108 19.63 2.70 -3.73
C SER A 108 18.36 2.18 -3.01
N VAL A 109 18.10 2.64 -1.78
CA VAL A 109 16.91 2.25 -1.03
C VAL A 109 15.83 3.32 -1.21
N ILE A 110 14.71 2.91 -1.79
CA ILE A 110 13.58 3.79 -2.08
C ILE A 110 12.34 3.25 -1.36
N TRP A 111 11.58 4.15 -0.77
CA TRP A 111 10.31 3.85 -0.14
C TRP A 111 9.16 4.54 -0.87
N ILE A 112 8.05 3.85 -1.05
CA ILE A 112 6.83 4.38 -1.64
C ILE A 112 5.67 4.12 -0.68
N GLY A 113 4.92 5.18 -0.39
CA GLY A 113 3.63 5.09 0.24
C GLY A 113 2.54 5.12 -0.84
N THR A 114 1.69 4.10 -0.88
CA THR A 114 0.63 3.99 -1.87
C THR A 114 -0.67 4.65 -1.40
N GLY A 115 -1.53 4.96 -2.37
CA GLY A 115 -2.80 5.64 -2.15
C GLY A 115 -2.66 7.15 -2.06
N GLU A 116 -3.42 7.84 -2.88
CA GLU A 116 -3.43 9.30 -2.93
C GLU A 116 -3.91 9.90 -1.61
N ASN A 117 -3.16 10.83 -1.02
CA ASN A 117 -3.41 11.35 0.32
C ASN A 117 -4.33 12.59 0.38
N ASN A 118 -4.95 12.98 -0.72
CA ASN A 118 -5.93 14.06 -0.73
C ASN A 118 -7.36 13.59 -0.37
N ASN A 119 -8.31 14.51 -0.33
CA ASN A 119 -9.66 14.29 0.16
C ASN A 119 -10.75 14.37 -0.91
N GLN A 120 -10.39 14.27 -2.19
CA GLN A 120 -11.36 14.33 -3.28
C GLN A 120 -12.20 13.04 -3.38
N ARG A 121 -13.30 13.07 -4.16
CA ARG A 121 -14.15 11.89 -4.36
C ARG A 121 -13.47 10.79 -5.16
N SER A 122 -12.67 11.16 -6.13
CA SER A 122 -11.96 10.27 -7.04
C SER A 122 -10.55 9.93 -6.54
N VAL A 123 -10.38 9.82 -5.24
CA VAL A 123 -9.11 9.44 -4.62
C VAL A 123 -8.93 7.94 -4.78
N SER A 124 -7.87 7.55 -5.45
CA SER A 124 -7.50 6.16 -5.58
C SER A 124 -6.79 5.68 -4.32
N TYR A 125 -7.12 4.48 -3.88
CA TYR A 125 -6.50 3.85 -2.73
C TYR A 125 -5.29 3.01 -3.15
N GLY A 126 -4.40 2.79 -2.18
CA GLY A 126 -3.25 1.91 -2.29
C GLY A 126 -3.38 0.66 -1.43
N ASP A 127 -2.29 -0.03 -1.26
CA ASP A 127 -2.16 -1.27 -0.50
C ASP A 127 -0.95 -1.27 0.44
N GLY A 128 -0.61 -0.09 0.97
CA GLY A 128 0.40 0.10 2.00
C GLY A 128 1.72 0.66 1.51
N VAL A 129 2.80 0.17 2.09
CA VAL A 129 4.16 0.67 1.91
C VAL A 129 4.98 -0.30 1.08
N TYR A 130 5.78 0.22 0.14
CA TYR A 130 6.71 -0.55 -0.66
C TYR A 130 8.15 -0.09 -0.44
N LYS A 131 9.07 -1.04 -0.54
CA LYS A 131 10.51 -0.81 -0.45
C LYS A 131 11.22 -1.42 -1.65
N SER A 132 12.13 -0.65 -2.25
CA SER A 132 13.15 -1.14 -3.17
C SER A 132 14.51 -1.04 -2.51
N THR A 133 15.41 -1.97 -2.81
CA THR A 133 16.83 -1.94 -2.38
C THR A 133 17.79 -1.84 -3.55
N ASP A 134 17.27 -1.66 -4.76
CA ASP A 134 18.01 -1.69 -6.03
C ASP A 134 17.64 -0.51 -6.95
N ALA A 135 17.34 0.65 -6.33
CA ALA A 135 17.01 1.90 -6.99
C ALA A 135 15.76 1.81 -7.90
N GLY A 136 14.76 1.04 -7.45
CA GLY A 136 13.46 0.93 -8.10
C GLY A 136 13.34 -0.17 -9.15
N LYS A 137 14.31 -1.09 -9.26
CA LYS A 137 14.24 -2.21 -10.21
C LYS A 137 13.32 -3.32 -9.73
N SER A 138 13.24 -3.53 -8.42
CA SER A 138 12.32 -4.47 -7.79
C SER A 138 11.73 -3.90 -6.50
N TRP A 139 10.55 -4.38 -6.11
CA TRP A 139 9.79 -3.88 -5.00
C TRP A 139 9.31 -4.99 -4.08
N SER A 140 9.21 -4.69 -2.81
CA SER A 140 8.61 -5.56 -1.79
C SER A 140 7.57 -4.77 -1.01
N ASN A 141 6.35 -5.31 -0.89
CA ASN A 141 5.34 -4.72 -0.03
C ASN A 141 5.71 -4.97 1.44
N MET A 142 5.83 -3.90 2.22
CA MET A 142 6.28 -3.90 3.62
C MET A 142 5.12 -3.78 4.62
N GLY A 143 3.87 -3.94 4.19
CA GLY A 143 2.70 -3.93 5.08
C GLY A 143 1.93 -2.62 5.10
N LEU A 144 1.16 -2.39 6.17
CA LEU A 144 0.19 -1.29 6.34
C LEU A 144 -0.85 -1.25 5.21
N LYS A 145 -1.26 -2.43 4.74
CA LYS A 145 -2.16 -2.58 3.58
C LYS A 145 -3.54 -2.00 3.81
N SER A 146 -4.01 -2.05 5.05
CA SER A 146 -5.33 -1.52 5.43
C SER A 146 -5.34 -0.02 5.62
N SER A 147 -4.22 0.68 5.42
CA SER A 147 -4.21 2.16 5.45
C SER A 147 -4.94 2.75 4.26
N GLU A 148 -4.85 2.13 3.09
CA GLU A 148 -5.34 2.64 1.81
C GLU A 148 -4.65 3.94 1.35
N HIS A 149 -4.13 4.75 2.28
CA HIS A 149 -3.50 6.04 1.98
C HIS A 149 -2.33 6.31 2.92
N ILE A 150 -1.13 6.43 2.36
CA ILE A 150 0.08 6.81 3.06
C ILE A 150 0.44 8.25 2.71
N GLY A 151 0.50 9.11 3.72
CA GLY A 151 0.76 10.54 3.54
C GLY A 151 2.24 10.88 3.41
N LYS A 152 3.07 10.29 4.26
CA LYS A 152 4.51 10.56 4.30
C LYS A 152 5.30 9.39 4.85
N ILE A 153 6.53 9.23 4.37
CA ILE A 153 7.52 8.30 4.92
C ILE A 153 8.78 9.08 5.23
N ILE A 154 9.35 8.88 6.42
CA ILE A 154 10.66 9.43 6.80
C ILE A 154 11.56 8.29 7.24
N VAL A 155 12.77 8.24 6.71
CA VAL A 155 13.85 7.37 7.18
C VAL A 155 14.77 8.18 8.07
N HIS A 156 15.15 7.61 9.20
CA HIS A 156 16.06 8.27 10.14
C HIS A 156 17.43 8.55 9.48
N PRO A 157 17.99 9.77 9.61
CA PRO A 157 19.14 10.21 8.83
C PRO A 157 20.47 9.47 9.14
N LYS A 158 20.50 8.68 10.23
CA LYS A 158 21.70 7.92 10.65
C LYS A 158 21.44 6.42 10.82
N ASN A 159 20.20 5.95 10.60
CA ASN A 159 19.85 4.54 10.80
C ASN A 159 18.69 4.13 9.88
N SER A 160 19.01 3.44 8.79
CA SER A 160 18.02 2.95 7.82
C SER A 160 17.01 1.93 8.37
N ASN A 161 17.22 1.43 9.59
CA ASN A 161 16.26 0.53 10.22
C ASN A 161 15.11 1.27 10.90
N ILE A 162 15.29 2.57 11.20
CA ILE A 162 14.28 3.40 11.83
C ILE A 162 13.52 4.16 10.75
N ILE A 163 12.22 3.86 10.60
CA ILE A 163 11.34 4.45 9.61
C ILE A 163 10.04 4.88 10.30
N TYR A 164 9.54 6.04 9.92
CA TYR A 164 8.24 6.55 10.33
C TYR A 164 7.32 6.65 9.13
N VAL A 165 6.06 6.23 9.30
CA VAL A 165 5.03 6.24 8.26
C VAL A 165 3.79 6.94 8.77
N ALA A 166 3.40 8.01 8.10
CA ALA A 166 2.12 8.69 8.30
C ALA A 166 1.03 7.92 7.56
N ALA A 167 0.24 7.14 8.29
CA ALA A 167 -0.87 6.37 7.78
C ALA A 167 -2.17 7.16 7.94
N VAL A 168 -2.73 7.63 6.83
CA VAL A 168 -3.95 8.44 6.82
C VAL A 168 -5.19 7.58 7.06
N GLY A 169 -5.14 6.33 6.61
CA GLY A 169 -6.21 5.36 6.72
C GLY A 169 -7.31 5.52 5.68
N PRO A 170 -8.26 4.59 5.63
CA PRO A 170 -9.36 4.57 4.67
C PRO A 170 -10.17 5.86 4.65
N LEU A 171 -10.52 6.35 3.45
CA LEU A 171 -11.36 7.54 3.31
C LEU A 171 -12.84 7.22 3.49
N TRP A 172 -13.30 6.07 2.99
CA TRP A 172 -14.70 5.67 2.95
C TRP A 172 -15.14 4.77 4.09
N SER A 173 -14.20 4.27 4.91
CA SER A 173 -14.47 3.42 6.07
C SER A 173 -13.76 3.95 7.32
N LYS A 174 -14.19 3.52 8.47
CA LYS A 174 -13.50 3.68 9.74
C LYS A 174 -12.47 2.56 9.95
N GLY A 175 -11.57 2.72 10.90
CA GLY A 175 -10.53 1.72 11.21
C GLY A 175 -9.44 1.66 10.14
N GLY A 176 -8.92 0.47 9.91
CA GLY A 176 -7.73 0.24 9.09
C GLY A 176 -6.45 0.71 9.80
N ASP A 177 -5.34 0.69 9.07
CA ASP A 177 -4.07 1.18 9.59
C ASP A 177 -4.07 2.71 9.56
N ARG A 178 -4.29 3.33 10.74
CA ARG A 178 -4.32 4.80 10.94
C ARG A 178 -3.35 5.20 12.04
N GLY A 179 -2.71 6.34 11.88
CA GLY A 179 -1.82 6.89 12.89
C GLY A 179 -0.38 7.05 12.39
N LEU A 180 0.53 7.22 13.34
CA LEU A 180 1.97 7.22 13.08
C LEU A 180 2.54 5.85 13.40
N TYR A 181 3.11 5.23 12.40
CA TYR A 181 3.79 3.94 12.57
C TYR A 181 5.30 4.13 12.57
N LYS A 182 5.97 3.41 13.46
CA LYS A 182 7.43 3.34 13.56
C LYS A 182 7.89 1.89 13.32
N SER A 183 8.91 1.73 12.50
CA SER A 183 9.69 0.50 12.40
C SER A 183 11.08 0.74 12.94
N GLU A 184 11.68 -0.29 13.55
CA GLU A 184 13.06 -0.30 14.03
C GLU A 184 13.89 -1.42 13.40
N ASP A 185 13.30 -2.14 12.44
CA ASP A 185 13.87 -3.33 11.79
C ASP A 185 13.89 -3.24 10.25
N GLY A 186 13.86 -2.03 9.73
CA GLY A 186 13.91 -1.78 8.29
C GLY A 186 12.59 -2.02 7.57
N GLY A 187 11.46 -1.89 8.28
CA GLY A 187 10.11 -2.01 7.75
C GLY A 187 9.52 -3.42 7.82
N LYS A 188 10.17 -4.37 8.52
CA LYS A 188 9.64 -5.74 8.66
C LYS A 188 8.47 -5.79 9.64
N THR A 189 8.54 -4.99 10.70
CA THR A 189 7.46 -4.83 11.70
C THR A 189 7.15 -3.36 11.93
N TRP A 190 5.90 -3.08 12.30
CA TRP A 190 5.39 -1.73 12.52
C TRP A 190 4.70 -1.62 13.88
N ASN A 191 5.09 -0.60 14.66
CA ASN A 191 4.47 -0.22 15.91
C ASN A 191 3.69 1.09 15.70
N ASN A 192 2.41 1.13 16.07
CA ASN A 192 1.64 2.37 16.05
C ASN A 192 2.02 3.21 17.29
N VAL A 193 2.77 4.29 17.07
CA VAL A 193 3.29 5.16 18.14
C VAL A 193 2.42 6.40 18.38
N LEU A 194 1.47 6.71 17.48
CA LEU A 194 0.46 7.74 17.68
C LEU A 194 -0.86 7.27 17.08
N ASN A 195 -1.77 6.82 17.92
CA ASN A 195 -3.13 6.43 17.56
C ASN A 195 -4.13 7.34 18.27
N ILE A 196 -5.01 7.99 17.55
CA ILE A 196 -6.02 8.89 18.10
C ILE A 196 -7.36 8.17 18.24
N ASP A 197 -7.96 7.79 17.10
CA ASP A 197 -9.23 7.08 17.04
C ASP A 197 -9.41 6.36 15.67
N GLU A 198 -10.55 5.69 15.50
CA GLU A 198 -10.86 4.94 14.27
C GLU A 198 -11.16 5.82 13.03
N HIS A 199 -11.20 7.14 13.18
CA HIS A 199 -11.49 8.10 12.10
C HIS A 199 -10.32 9.03 11.79
N THR A 200 -9.30 9.05 12.67
CA THR A 200 -8.21 10.01 12.61
C THR A 200 -6.89 9.32 12.27
N GLY A 201 -6.29 9.69 11.15
CA GLY A 201 -4.95 9.24 10.76
C GLY A 201 -3.93 10.35 10.85
N VAL A 202 -2.67 10.02 10.57
CA VAL A 202 -1.59 11.00 10.42
C VAL A 202 -1.43 11.33 8.94
N SER A 203 -1.51 12.61 8.61
CA SER A 203 -1.45 13.10 7.22
C SER A 203 -0.06 13.51 6.80
N ASP A 204 0.75 14.00 7.74
CA ASP A 204 2.12 14.44 7.48
C ASP A 204 2.98 14.35 8.73
N ILE A 205 4.29 14.19 8.54
CA ILE A 205 5.32 14.17 9.60
C ILE A 205 6.53 14.97 9.16
N VAL A 206 7.14 15.65 10.12
CA VAL A 206 8.40 16.36 9.94
C VAL A 206 9.34 15.99 11.08
N MET A 207 10.58 15.68 10.74
CA MET A 207 11.65 15.41 11.69
C MET A 207 12.58 16.62 11.77
N ASP A 208 13.00 16.99 12.97
CA ASP A 208 14.03 18.05 13.13
C ASP A 208 15.37 17.52 12.56
N PRO A 209 15.96 18.16 11.56
CA PRO A 209 17.20 17.68 10.94
C PRO A 209 18.41 17.72 11.88
N ARG A 210 18.34 18.48 12.97
CA ARG A 210 19.40 18.60 13.98
C ARG A 210 19.28 17.56 15.08
N ASP A 211 18.03 17.15 15.39
CA ASP A 211 17.72 16.17 16.42
C ASP A 211 16.61 15.23 15.92
N PRO A 212 16.96 14.07 15.38
CA PRO A 212 16.01 13.10 14.83
C PRO A 212 15.02 12.51 15.83
N GLU A 213 15.26 12.66 17.13
CA GLU A 213 14.30 12.25 18.16
C GLU A 213 13.13 13.23 18.27
N VAL A 214 13.26 14.44 17.68
CA VAL A 214 12.19 15.43 17.66
C VAL A 214 11.41 15.30 16.36
N LEU A 215 10.13 14.90 16.50
CA LEU A 215 9.20 14.82 15.36
C LEU A 215 7.93 15.62 15.64
N TYR A 216 7.35 16.13 14.57
CA TYR A 216 6.02 16.73 14.56
C TYR A 216 5.13 15.90 13.62
N ALA A 217 3.93 15.57 14.07
CA ALA A 217 2.94 14.85 13.30
C ALA A 217 1.62 15.63 13.24
N SER A 218 1.09 15.81 12.05
CA SER A 218 -0.24 16.36 11.86
C SER A 218 -1.27 15.25 11.73
N THR A 219 -2.31 15.29 12.56
CA THR A 219 -3.42 14.34 12.48
C THR A 219 -4.60 14.95 11.75
N LEU A 220 -5.33 14.13 11.01
CA LEU A 220 -6.50 14.53 10.26
C LEU A 220 -7.64 13.54 10.48
N GLN A 221 -8.70 14.03 11.12
CA GLN A 221 -9.97 13.30 11.16
C GLN A 221 -10.67 13.51 9.83
N ARG A 222 -10.90 12.39 9.09
CA ARG A 222 -11.56 12.49 7.79
C ARG A 222 -12.50 11.32 7.53
N ARG A 223 -13.59 11.62 6.84
CA ARG A 223 -14.54 10.62 6.38
C ARG A 223 -15.29 11.12 5.15
N ARG A 224 -15.44 10.26 4.18
CA ARG A 224 -16.26 10.51 3.00
C ARG A 224 -17.51 9.64 3.02
N HIS A 225 -18.65 10.24 2.68
CA HIS A 225 -19.89 9.57 2.34
C HIS A 225 -20.38 10.08 1.00
N VAL A 226 -21.36 9.38 0.38
CA VAL A 226 -21.92 9.80 -0.91
C VAL A 226 -22.51 11.22 -0.82
N TYR A 227 -23.11 11.55 0.32
CA TYR A 227 -23.83 12.80 0.58
C TYR A 227 -23.05 13.85 1.37
N THR A 228 -21.92 13.48 2.00
CA THR A 228 -21.15 14.43 2.82
C THR A 228 -19.66 14.09 2.88
N TYR A 229 -18.92 15.05 3.36
CA TYR A 229 -17.49 14.92 3.64
C TYR A 229 -17.18 15.57 5.00
N VAL A 230 -16.44 14.85 5.83
CA VAL A 230 -15.83 15.35 7.07
C VAL A 230 -14.33 15.45 6.83
N GLY A 231 -13.79 16.65 6.92
CA GLY A 231 -12.37 16.92 6.74
C GLY A 231 -11.89 17.85 7.87
N GLY A 232 -11.87 17.29 9.07
CA GLY A 232 -11.51 17.95 10.32
C GLY A 232 -12.41 17.47 11.45
N GLY A 233 -11.99 17.67 12.69
CA GLY A 233 -12.74 17.27 13.87
C GLY A 233 -11.87 17.26 15.12
N PRO A 234 -12.41 16.81 16.26
CA PRO A 234 -11.67 16.81 17.54
C PRO A 234 -10.36 16.04 17.54
N GLY A 235 -10.26 15.01 16.68
CA GLY A 235 -9.02 14.23 16.53
C GLY A 235 -7.95 14.91 15.69
N SER A 236 -8.27 15.99 14.97
CA SER A 236 -7.30 16.72 14.17
C SER A 236 -6.45 17.62 15.05
N GLY A 237 -5.14 17.60 14.86
CA GLY A 237 -4.21 18.38 15.67
C GLY A 237 -2.76 18.25 15.21
N LEU A 238 -1.89 18.95 15.93
CA LEU A 238 -0.45 18.86 15.78
C LEU A 238 0.15 18.27 17.05
N TYR A 239 0.90 17.20 16.89
CA TYR A 239 1.56 16.45 17.95
C TYR A 239 3.06 16.59 17.83
N LYS A 240 3.75 16.58 18.96
CA LYS A 240 5.20 16.62 19.03
C LYS A 240 5.70 15.54 19.96
N THR A 241 6.73 14.83 19.54
CA THR A 241 7.58 14.00 20.41
C THR A 241 9.00 14.55 20.47
N THR A 242 9.73 14.23 21.53
CA THR A 242 11.16 14.56 21.72
C THR A 242 12.00 13.34 22.05
N ASP A 243 11.43 12.15 21.86
CA ASP A 243 12.03 10.85 22.20
C ASP A 243 11.77 9.79 21.12
N GLY A 244 11.65 10.22 19.87
CA GLY A 244 11.47 9.34 18.73
C GLY A 244 10.14 8.60 18.73
N GLY A 245 9.10 9.16 19.34
CA GLY A 245 7.76 8.60 19.39
C GLY A 245 7.52 7.60 20.53
N ASN A 246 8.33 7.63 21.58
CA ASN A 246 8.09 6.82 22.77
C ASN A 246 7.07 7.49 23.72
N SER A 247 6.90 8.82 23.62
CA SER A 247 5.89 9.62 24.33
C SER A 247 5.43 10.82 23.48
#